data_329d4f629c3b71ef1df6d75a5edbe6eb
#
_entry.id   329d4f629c3b71ef1df6d75a5edbe6eb
#
_cell.length_a   1.000
_cell.length_b   1.000
_cell.length_c   1.000
_cell.angle_alpha   90.00
_cell.angle_beta   90.00
_cell.angle_gamma   90.00
#
_symmetry.space_group_name_H-M   'P 1'
#
loop_
_entity.id
_entity.type
_entity.pdbx_description
1 polymer ?
#
loop_
_entity_poly.entity_id
_entity_poly.type
_entity_poly.pdbx_seq_one_letter_code
_entity_poly.pdbx_strand_id
1 'polypeptide(L)'
;MVTAALDLTPRGTASIEALVNGPIQTNSYAVISSGECLIIDPAWEGERLVEYIYAKHPDAHVLGAVCTHGHADHVGGVAGARAAVGKGFLYELGAKDVLVSRENIEEQRAMWGIDTPDPGEPTRLLAEGDTIGLGDICLQVIETPGHTPGGIVLFAATEQGSIAFVGDTLFPGSHGRTDLAGGDEAAILRSLSKLAQLLPADTVCLTGHGDSTTMARELMQNPFMQM
;
A
#
# COMPACT_ATOMS: atom_id res chain seq x y z
N MET A 1 -14.27 -15.54 9.72
CA MET A 1 -14.42 -14.08 9.98
C MET A 1 -15.39 -13.55 8.93
N VAL A 2 -16.33 -12.71 9.32
CA VAL A 2 -17.23 -12.06 8.34
C VAL A 2 -16.40 -10.97 7.68
N THR A 3 -16.15 -11.10 6.37
CA THR A 3 -15.50 -10.05 5.58
C THR A 3 -16.44 -8.84 5.54
N ALA A 4 -15.93 -7.66 5.87
CA ALA A 4 -16.70 -6.44 5.74
C ALA A 4 -17.09 -6.23 4.26
N ALA A 5 -18.34 -5.89 4.00
CA ALA A 5 -18.76 -5.52 2.65
C ALA A 5 -18.12 -4.18 2.28
N LEU A 6 -17.55 -4.08 1.06
CA LEU A 6 -17.02 -2.81 0.57
C LEU A 6 -18.15 -1.84 0.23
N ASP A 7 -17.94 -0.57 0.54
CA ASP A 7 -18.76 0.51 -0.02
C ASP A 7 -18.29 0.81 -1.44
N LEU A 8 -19.07 0.40 -2.42
CA LEU A 8 -18.80 0.61 -3.84
C LEU A 8 -19.41 1.91 -4.38
N THR A 9 -19.93 2.77 -3.51
CA THR A 9 -20.49 4.06 -3.92
C THR A 9 -19.36 4.98 -4.37
N PRO A 10 -19.33 5.43 -5.64
CA PRO A 10 -18.31 6.36 -6.12
C PRO A 10 -18.37 7.68 -5.37
N ARG A 11 -17.22 8.16 -4.89
CA ARG A 11 -17.11 9.44 -4.17
C ARG A 11 -15.83 10.15 -4.58
N GLY A 12 -15.97 11.42 -4.90
CA GLY A 12 -14.88 12.32 -5.17
C GLY A 12 -13.94 11.88 -6.29
N THR A 13 -12.88 12.62 -6.44
CA THR A 13 -11.82 12.36 -7.43
C THR A 13 -10.46 12.33 -6.76
N ALA A 14 -9.53 11.57 -7.35
CA ALA A 14 -8.15 11.53 -6.89
C ALA A 14 -7.17 11.66 -8.06
N SER A 15 -6.10 12.41 -7.84
CA SER A 15 -4.90 12.37 -8.68
C SER A 15 -3.90 11.43 -8.03
N ILE A 16 -3.31 10.53 -8.82
CA ILE A 16 -2.33 9.56 -8.33
C ILE A 16 -1.04 9.74 -9.11
N GLU A 17 0.03 10.03 -8.36
CA GLU A 17 1.39 10.07 -8.89
C GLU A 17 2.12 8.81 -8.46
N ALA A 18 2.55 8.00 -9.43
CA ALA A 18 3.39 6.84 -9.17
C ALA A 18 4.86 7.23 -9.26
N LEU A 19 5.62 6.90 -8.25
CA LEU A 19 7.04 7.23 -8.08
C LEU A 19 7.82 5.95 -7.81
N VAL A 20 8.53 5.46 -8.81
CA VAL A 20 9.41 4.30 -8.65
C VAL A 20 10.69 4.76 -7.96
N ASN A 21 10.98 4.20 -6.79
CA ASN A 21 12.17 4.58 -6.03
C ASN A 21 12.79 3.39 -5.28
N GLY A 22 13.94 3.68 -4.66
CA GLY A 22 14.68 2.67 -3.94
C GLY A 22 15.42 1.67 -4.83
N PRO A 23 16.30 0.85 -4.21
CA PRO A 23 17.21 -0.05 -4.94
C PRO A 23 16.49 -1.22 -5.61
N ILE A 24 15.30 -1.59 -5.14
CA ILE A 24 14.51 -2.67 -5.73
C ILE A 24 13.27 -2.17 -6.48
N GLN A 25 13.25 -0.86 -6.78
CA GLN A 25 12.26 -0.23 -7.67
C GLN A 25 10.82 -0.39 -7.16
N THR A 26 10.59 -0.05 -5.89
CA THR A 26 9.26 -0.06 -5.29
C THR A 26 8.42 1.12 -5.80
N ASN A 27 7.16 0.88 -6.05
CA ASN A 27 6.19 1.90 -6.41
C ASN A 27 5.66 2.60 -5.15
N SER A 28 6.04 3.85 -4.95
CA SER A 28 5.39 4.75 -3.99
C SER A 28 4.31 5.55 -4.71
N TYR A 29 3.17 5.77 -4.05
CA TYR A 29 2.07 6.53 -4.65
C TYR A 29 1.73 7.76 -3.82
N ALA A 30 1.73 8.94 -4.43
CA ALA A 30 1.11 10.12 -3.84
C ALA A 30 -0.34 10.20 -4.33
N VAL A 31 -1.28 10.08 -3.41
CA VAL A 31 -2.72 10.12 -3.67
C VAL A 31 -3.24 11.47 -3.20
N ILE A 32 -3.81 12.27 -4.10
CA ILE A 32 -4.23 13.64 -3.81
C ILE A 32 -5.72 13.78 -4.11
N SER A 33 -6.49 14.20 -3.12
CA SER A 33 -7.93 14.51 -3.25
C SER A 33 -8.24 15.78 -2.49
N SER A 34 -8.91 16.74 -3.12
CA SER A 34 -9.33 18.02 -2.53
C SER A 34 -8.21 18.75 -1.77
N GLY A 35 -6.97 18.70 -2.29
CA GLY A 35 -5.80 19.34 -1.69
C GLY A 35 -5.14 18.58 -0.56
N GLU A 36 -5.71 17.48 -0.07
CA GLU A 36 -5.07 16.57 0.88
C GLU A 36 -4.27 15.50 0.14
N CYS A 37 -3.10 15.14 0.66
CA CYS A 37 -2.22 14.13 0.08
C CYS A 37 -1.87 13.05 1.11
N LEU A 38 -1.95 11.80 0.68
CA LEU A 38 -1.48 10.63 1.42
C LEU A 38 -0.44 9.89 0.59
N ILE A 39 0.66 9.47 1.21
CA ILE A 39 1.69 8.67 0.55
C ILE A 39 1.42 7.20 0.86
N ILE A 40 1.25 6.38 -0.18
CA ILE A 40 1.19 4.93 -0.03
C ILE A 40 2.58 4.37 -0.30
N ASP A 41 3.07 3.55 0.63
CA ASP A 41 4.38 2.89 0.57
C ASP A 41 5.54 3.85 0.26
N PRO A 42 5.89 4.80 1.16
CA PRO A 42 7.09 5.62 0.99
C PRO A 42 8.34 4.75 1.10
N ALA A 43 8.76 4.21 -0.02
CA ALA A 43 9.75 3.14 -0.10
C ALA A 43 11.15 3.60 0.31
N TRP A 44 11.58 4.74 -0.20
CA TRP A 44 12.95 5.22 -0.06
C TRP A 44 13.03 6.74 -0.09
N GLU A 45 14.08 7.33 0.53
CA GLU A 45 14.34 8.78 0.49
C GLU A 45 13.06 9.63 0.70
N GLY A 46 12.31 9.37 1.78
CA GLY A 46 11.00 9.99 2.02
C GLY A 46 10.98 11.51 2.00
N GLU A 47 12.08 12.18 2.38
CA GLU A 47 12.24 13.63 2.24
C GLU A 47 12.12 14.08 0.79
N ARG A 48 12.81 13.37 -0.12
CA ARG A 48 12.76 13.68 -1.56
C ARG A 48 11.40 13.38 -2.19
N LEU A 49 10.69 12.37 -1.68
CA LEU A 49 9.29 12.13 -2.08
C LEU A 49 8.41 13.31 -1.73
N VAL A 50 8.53 13.83 -0.52
CA VAL A 50 7.76 15.00 -0.05
C VAL A 50 8.14 16.26 -0.83
N GLU A 51 9.43 16.49 -1.06
CA GLU A 51 9.91 17.59 -1.90
C GLU A 51 9.34 17.52 -3.32
N TYR A 52 9.34 16.34 -3.93
CA TYR A 52 8.74 16.13 -5.26
C TYR A 52 7.25 16.44 -5.28
N ILE A 53 6.50 15.95 -4.27
CA ILE A 53 5.06 16.21 -4.14
C ILE A 53 4.81 17.72 -4.07
N TYR A 54 5.49 18.45 -3.21
CA TYR A 54 5.31 19.90 -3.08
C TYR A 54 5.76 20.70 -4.31
N ALA A 55 6.81 20.24 -5.01
CA ALA A 55 7.23 20.86 -6.25
C ALA A 55 6.19 20.73 -7.36
N LYS A 56 5.51 19.59 -7.43
CA LYS A 56 4.51 19.28 -8.46
C LYS A 56 3.10 19.74 -8.09
N HIS A 57 2.79 19.69 -6.80
CA HIS A 57 1.49 20.01 -6.22
C HIS A 57 1.68 20.98 -5.03
N PRO A 58 2.00 22.26 -5.29
CA PRO A 58 2.37 23.21 -4.23
C PRO A 58 1.26 23.48 -3.22
N ASP A 59 0.01 23.26 -3.61
CA ASP A 59 -1.16 23.45 -2.74
C ASP A 59 -1.56 22.16 -2.00
N ALA A 60 -0.86 21.03 -2.23
CA ALA A 60 -1.15 19.79 -1.53
C ALA A 60 -0.68 19.84 -0.07
N HIS A 61 -1.51 19.32 0.82
CA HIS A 61 -1.18 19.12 2.22
C HIS A 61 -0.92 17.64 2.49
N VAL A 62 0.35 17.26 2.68
CA VAL A 62 0.73 15.88 2.99
C VAL A 62 0.33 15.55 4.42
N LEU A 63 -0.65 14.66 4.59
CA LEU A 63 -1.17 14.22 5.89
C LEU A 63 -0.25 13.18 6.54
N GLY A 64 0.33 12.28 5.73
CA GLY A 64 1.11 11.17 6.24
C GLY A 64 1.35 10.08 5.21
N ALA A 65 1.63 8.88 5.73
CA ALA A 65 1.82 7.67 4.95
C ALA A 65 0.98 6.50 5.48
N VAL A 66 0.54 5.67 4.55
CA VAL A 66 -0.03 4.35 4.83
C VAL A 66 0.83 3.32 4.12
N CYS A 67 1.28 2.29 4.83
CA CYS A 67 2.05 1.22 4.22
C CYS A 67 1.18 -0.03 4.06
N THR A 68 1.22 -0.62 2.85
CA THR A 68 0.48 -1.84 2.52
C THR A 68 0.98 -3.02 3.33
N HIS A 69 2.27 -3.02 3.68
CA HIS A 69 2.89 -4.00 4.55
C HIS A 69 4.21 -3.50 5.14
N GLY A 70 4.84 -4.29 6.03
CA GLY A 70 5.96 -3.87 6.85
C GLY A 70 7.35 -4.09 6.27
N HIS A 71 7.53 -4.54 5.02
CA HIS A 71 8.87 -4.72 4.48
C HIS A 71 9.61 -3.40 4.32
N ALA A 72 10.94 -3.42 4.52
CA ALA A 72 11.76 -2.20 4.59
C ALA A 72 11.71 -1.36 3.31
N ASP A 73 11.52 -1.98 2.17
CA ASP A 73 11.36 -1.32 0.89
C ASP A 73 9.98 -0.67 0.67
N HIS A 74 9.03 -0.85 1.60
CA HIS A 74 7.74 -0.15 1.63
C HIS A 74 7.67 0.89 2.76
N VAL A 75 8.38 0.67 3.87
CA VAL A 75 8.36 1.57 5.04
C VAL A 75 9.60 2.46 5.16
N GLY A 76 10.64 2.21 4.36
CA GLY A 76 11.97 2.82 4.54
C GLY A 76 12.03 4.34 4.38
N GLY A 77 11.09 4.93 3.65
CA GLY A 77 10.97 6.38 3.50
C GLY A 77 10.12 7.07 4.57
N VAL A 78 9.42 6.32 5.44
CA VAL A 78 8.50 6.89 6.45
C VAL A 78 9.20 7.91 7.35
N ALA A 79 10.39 7.56 7.87
CA ALA A 79 11.14 8.44 8.77
C ALA A 79 11.51 9.77 8.08
N GLY A 80 12.00 9.69 6.84
CA GLY A 80 12.34 10.88 6.04
C GLY A 80 11.12 11.73 5.68
N ALA A 81 10.02 11.10 5.26
CA ALA A 81 8.78 11.81 4.97
C ALA A 81 8.22 12.51 6.22
N ARG A 82 8.27 11.83 7.37
CA ARG A 82 7.88 12.43 8.67
C ARG A 82 8.77 13.62 9.02
N ALA A 83 10.07 13.54 8.79
CA ALA A 83 11.01 14.64 9.05
C ALA A 83 10.70 15.86 8.16
N ALA A 84 10.41 15.65 6.88
CA ALA A 84 10.10 16.70 5.91
C ALA A 84 8.76 17.40 6.18
N VAL A 85 7.71 16.64 6.53
CA VAL A 85 6.38 17.19 6.82
C VAL A 85 6.31 17.77 8.24
N GLY A 86 6.97 17.12 9.19
CA GLY A 86 7.05 17.58 10.57
C GLY A 86 5.86 17.14 11.43
N LYS A 87 5.46 18.03 12.34
CA LYS A 87 4.47 17.72 13.38
C LYS A 87 3.09 17.42 12.77
N GLY A 88 2.50 16.32 13.21
CA GLY A 88 1.17 15.88 12.76
C GLY A 88 1.19 14.84 11.65
N PHE A 89 2.39 14.45 11.15
CA PHE A 89 2.52 13.38 10.17
C PHE A 89 1.94 12.07 10.69
N LEU A 90 1.00 11.50 9.96
CA LEU A 90 0.39 10.21 10.25
C LEU A 90 1.24 9.08 9.65
N TYR A 91 1.35 7.99 10.38
CA TYR A 91 1.90 6.73 9.86
C TYR A 91 0.97 5.60 10.25
N GLU A 92 0.41 4.93 9.25
CA GLU A 92 -0.58 3.87 9.43
C GLU A 92 -0.10 2.57 8.77
N LEU A 93 -0.31 1.45 9.45
CA LEU A 93 0.18 0.13 9.04
C LEU A 93 -0.75 -0.95 9.57
N GLY A 94 -0.86 -2.07 8.86
CA GLY A 94 -1.57 -3.26 9.34
C GLY A 94 -1.02 -3.74 10.69
N ALA A 95 -1.93 -4.00 11.64
CA ALA A 95 -1.55 -4.25 13.04
C ALA A 95 -0.55 -5.39 13.23
N LYS A 96 -0.58 -6.41 12.36
CA LYS A 96 0.31 -7.59 12.48
C LYS A 96 1.70 -7.36 11.85
N ASP A 97 1.89 -6.25 11.13
CA ASP A 97 3.14 -5.94 10.45
C ASP A 97 4.06 -4.97 11.21
N VAL A 98 3.67 -4.55 12.41
CA VAL A 98 4.53 -3.73 13.27
C VAL A 98 5.87 -4.41 13.56
N LEU A 99 5.86 -5.71 13.86
CA LEU A 99 7.09 -6.48 14.07
C LEU A 99 7.88 -6.64 12.76
N VAL A 100 7.18 -6.93 11.64
CA VAL A 100 7.80 -7.07 10.32
C VAL A 100 8.57 -5.80 9.95
N SER A 101 7.99 -4.62 10.17
CA SER A 101 8.61 -3.33 9.86
C SER A 101 9.88 -3.02 10.66
N ARG A 102 10.16 -3.79 11.73
CA ARG A 102 11.35 -3.64 12.58
C ARG A 102 12.33 -4.78 12.43
N GLU A 103 11.87 -6.03 12.44
CA GLU A 103 12.71 -7.21 12.39
C GLU A 103 13.37 -7.38 11.01
N ASN A 104 12.65 -7.09 9.94
CA ASN A 104 13.17 -7.25 8.58
C ASN A 104 14.16 -6.16 8.16
N ILE A 105 14.22 -5.02 8.85
CA ILE A 105 15.17 -3.95 8.52
C ILE A 105 16.62 -4.48 8.56
N GLU A 106 16.99 -5.27 9.59
CA GLU A 106 18.36 -5.79 9.71
C GLU A 106 18.65 -6.88 8.68
N GLU A 107 17.70 -7.78 8.42
CA GLU A 107 17.85 -8.83 7.39
C GLU A 107 17.97 -8.20 5.99
N GLN A 108 17.17 -7.20 5.68
CA GLN A 108 17.19 -6.51 4.40
C GLN A 108 18.45 -5.64 4.25
N ARG A 109 18.93 -5.00 5.31
CA ARG A 109 20.25 -4.35 5.32
C ARG A 109 21.37 -5.33 4.95
N ALA A 110 21.34 -6.53 5.53
CA ALA A 110 22.32 -7.57 5.23
C ALA A 110 22.20 -8.11 3.79
N MET A 111 20.98 -8.25 3.28
CA MET A 111 20.71 -8.80 1.95
C MET A 111 21.05 -7.82 0.83
N TRP A 112 20.74 -6.54 0.99
CA TRP A 112 20.88 -5.52 -0.07
C TRP A 112 21.99 -4.50 0.19
N GLY A 113 22.64 -4.56 1.35
CA GLY A 113 23.66 -3.58 1.73
C GLY A 113 23.12 -2.15 1.92
N ILE A 114 21.82 -2.03 2.24
CA ILE A 114 21.12 -0.76 2.27
C ILE A 114 20.71 -0.44 3.70
N ASP A 115 21.09 0.76 4.16
CA ASP A 115 20.68 1.27 5.45
C ASP A 115 19.29 1.90 5.36
N THR A 116 18.28 1.19 5.85
CA THR A 116 16.90 1.66 5.90
C THR A 116 16.62 2.24 7.28
N PRO A 117 16.21 3.52 7.39
CA PRO A 117 15.83 4.11 8.68
C PRO A 117 14.67 3.36 9.34
N ASP A 118 14.66 3.32 10.68
CA ASP A 118 13.51 2.82 11.44
C ASP A 118 12.30 3.74 11.16
N PRO A 119 11.17 3.22 10.67
CA PRO A 119 9.97 4.00 10.42
C PRO A 119 9.34 4.55 11.71
N GLY A 120 9.72 4.02 12.87
CA GLY A 120 9.14 4.33 14.17
C GLY A 120 7.77 3.70 14.39
N GLU A 121 7.12 4.08 15.49
CA GLU A 121 5.79 3.57 15.81
C GLU A 121 4.72 4.12 14.85
N PRO A 122 3.81 3.26 14.35
CA PRO A 122 2.59 3.73 13.68
C PRO A 122 1.74 4.59 14.60
N THR A 123 1.15 5.65 14.05
CA THR A 123 0.19 6.50 14.76
C THR A 123 -1.19 5.83 14.84
N ARG A 124 -1.49 4.92 13.91
CA ARG A 124 -2.70 4.11 13.89
C ARG A 124 -2.40 2.72 13.33
N LEU A 125 -2.95 1.71 13.95
CA LEU A 125 -2.95 0.34 13.47
C LEU A 125 -4.24 0.07 12.70
N LEU A 126 -4.09 -0.51 11.50
CA LEU A 126 -5.19 -0.80 10.60
C LEU A 126 -5.61 -2.26 10.69
N ALA A 127 -6.92 -2.49 10.53
CA ALA A 127 -7.55 -3.79 10.51
C ALA A 127 -8.63 -3.86 9.40
N GLU A 128 -9.14 -5.07 9.16
CA GLU A 128 -10.23 -5.33 8.22
C GLU A 128 -11.42 -4.40 8.42
N GLY A 129 -11.84 -3.71 7.35
CA GLY A 129 -12.99 -2.83 7.34
C GLY A 129 -12.75 -1.43 7.89
N ASP A 130 -11.53 -1.11 8.35
CA ASP A 130 -11.16 0.27 8.66
C ASP A 130 -11.24 1.15 7.42
N THR A 131 -11.39 2.45 7.65
CA THR A 131 -11.44 3.45 6.58
C THR A 131 -10.49 4.60 6.86
N ILE A 132 -9.94 5.17 5.78
CA ILE A 132 -9.07 6.35 5.81
C ILE A 132 -9.69 7.39 4.90
N GLY A 133 -10.14 8.51 5.48
CA GLY A 133 -10.60 9.66 4.71
C GLY A 133 -9.43 10.41 4.08
N LEU A 134 -9.59 10.84 2.83
CA LEU A 134 -8.63 11.68 2.12
C LEU A 134 -9.40 12.64 1.20
N GLY A 135 -9.53 13.89 1.60
CA GLY A 135 -10.37 14.84 0.88
C GLY A 135 -11.79 14.31 0.68
N ASP A 136 -12.19 14.14 -0.57
CA ASP A 136 -13.53 13.65 -0.94
C ASP A 136 -13.60 12.13 -1.16
N ILE A 137 -12.47 11.41 -1.08
CA ILE A 137 -12.42 9.96 -1.22
C ILE A 137 -12.27 9.25 0.12
N CYS A 138 -12.57 7.96 0.11
CA CYS A 138 -12.42 7.08 1.27
C CYS A 138 -11.69 5.80 0.85
N LEU A 139 -10.54 5.54 1.44
CA LEU A 139 -9.80 4.30 1.29
C LEU A 139 -10.32 3.27 2.30
N GLN A 140 -10.72 2.11 1.84
CA GLN A 140 -11.21 1.00 2.65
C GLN A 140 -10.12 -0.05 2.80
N VAL A 141 -9.88 -0.52 4.01
CA VAL A 141 -8.83 -1.49 4.34
C VAL A 141 -9.37 -2.92 4.19
N ILE A 142 -8.65 -3.73 3.42
CA ILE A 142 -8.88 -5.16 3.26
C ILE A 142 -7.64 -5.89 3.75
N GLU A 143 -7.74 -6.69 4.81
CA GLU A 143 -6.61 -7.54 5.23
C GLU A 143 -6.34 -8.62 4.18
N THR A 144 -5.11 -8.71 3.74
CA THR A 144 -4.61 -9.67 2.73
C THR A 144 -3.31 -10.34 3.21
N PRO A 145 -3.36 -11.12 4.29
CA PRO A 145 -2.18 -11.82 4.78
C PRO A 145 -1.65 -12.84 3.78
N GLY A 146 -0.35 -13.10 3.84
CA GLY A 146 0.31 -14.16 3.10
C GLY A 146 1.70 -13.79 2.59
N HIS A 147 1.89 -12.65 1.96
CA HIS A 147 3.21 -12.08 1.71
C HIS A 147 3.85 -11.65 3.04
N THR A 148 3.08 -10.94 3.84
CA THR A 148 3.34 -10.68 5.27
C THR A 148 2.11 -11.03 6.12
N PRO A 149 2.24 -11.17 7.44
CA PRO A 149 1.11 -11.45 8.33
C PRO A 149 0.06 -10.33 8.40
N GLY A 150 0.47 -9.09 8.20
CA GLY A 150 -0.35 -7.88 8.32
C GLY A 150 -0.55 -7.12 7.02
N GLY A 151 -0.28 -7.75 5.88
CA GLY A 151 -0.51 -7.15 4.57
C GLY A 151 -1.95 -6.69 4.39
N ILE A 152 -2.12 -5.50 3.81
CA ILE A 152 -3.42 -4.89 3.51
C ILE A 152 -3.48 -4.41 2.07
N VAL A 153 -4.70 -4.37 1.55
CA VAL A 153 -5.07 -3.67 0.32
C VAL A 153 -5.92 -2.47 0.69
N LEU A 154 -5.66 -1.34 0.04
CA LEU A 154 -6.44 -0.11 0.21
C LEU A 154 -7.30 0.08 -1.04
N PHE A 155 -8.62 0.02 -0.88
CA PHE A 155 -9.59 0.15 -1.98
C PHE A 155 -10.34 1.48 -1.90
N ALA A 156 -10.55 2.12 -3.03
CA ALA A 156 -11.46 3.26 -3.15
C ALA A 156 -12.31 3.17 -4.41
N ALA A 157 -13.61 3.44 -4.26
CA ALA A 157 -14.51 3.73 -5.37
C ALA A 157 -14.57 5.25 -5.57
N THR A 158 -14.04 5.73 -6.70
CA THR A 158 -14.01 7.15 -7.06
C THR A 158 -14.94 7.42 -8.26
N GLU A 159 -15.25 8.68 -8.52
CA GLU A 159 -16.01 9.09 -9.71
C GLU A 159 -15.26 8.81 -11.02
N GLN A 160 -13.95 8.57 -10.94
CA GLN A 160 -13.07 8.23 -12.07
C GLN A 160 -12.93 6.72 -12.29
N GLY A 161 -13.47 5.88 -11.40
CA GLY A 161 -13.37 4.43 -11.38
C GLY A 161 -12.84 3.87 -10.06
N SER A 162 -12.82 2.56 -9.95
CA SER A 162 -12.33 1.87 -8.77
C SER A 162 -10.82 1.66 -8.82
N ILE A 163 -10.14 1.90 -7.71
CA ILE A 163 -8.70 1.71 -7.53
C ILE A 163 -8.41 0.88 -6.30
N ALA A 164 -7.33 0.09 -6.36
CA ALA A 164 -6.82 -0.67 -5.23
C ALA A 164 -5.29 -0.62 -5.19
N PHE A 165 -4.72 -0.17 -4.08
CA PHE A 165 -3.29 -0.29 -3.81
C PHE A 165 -3.06 -1.66 -3.20
N VAL A 166 -2.52 -2.58 -3.99
CA VAL A 166 -2.46 -4.00 -3.63
C VAL A 166 -1.12 -4.41 -3.02
N GLY A 167 -0.16 -3.49 -2.96
CA GLY A 167 1.19 -3.77 -2.47
C GLY A 167 1.75 -5.03 -3.15
N ASP A 168 2.31 -5.91 -2.34
CA ASP A 168 2.87 -7.18 -2.78
C ASP A 168 1.90 -8.37 -2.61
N THR A 169 0.60 -8.10 -2.48
CA THR A 169 -0.41 -9.16 -2.48
C THR A 169 -0.65 -9.72 -3.87
N LEU A 170 -0.83 -8.85 -4.87
CA LEU A 170 -1.18 -9.21 -6.24
C LEU A 170 -0.21 -8.57 -7.24
N PHE A 171 0.29 -9.38 -8.17
CA PHE A 171 1.08 -8.94 -9.32
C PHE A 171 0.47 -9.44 -10.63
N PRO A 172 0.78 -8.83 -11.78
CA PRO A 172 0.31 -9.30 -13.09
C PRO A 172 0.64 -10.78 -13.32
N GLY A 173 -0.41 -11.64 -13.30
CA GLY A 173 -0.29 -13.09 -13.49
C GLY A 173 0.38 -13.84 -12.33
N SER A 174 0.58 -13.22 -11.17
CA SER A 174 1.29 -13.78 -10.02
C SER A 174 0.80 -13.21 -8.70
N HIS A 175 1.51 -13.48 -7.63
CA HIS A 175 1.36 -12.89 -6.28
C HIS A 175 2.72 -12.67 -5.63
N GLY A 176 2.73 -11.95 -4.49
CA GLY A 176 3.92 -11.72 -3.69
C GLY A 176 4.52 -13.03 -3.16
N ARG A 177 5.85 -13.07 -3.05
CA ARG A 177 6.57 -14.22 -2.49
C ARG A 177 6.14 -14.50 -1.05
N THR A 178 6.21 -15.76 -0.65
CA THR A 178 5.78 -16.24 0.67
C THR A 178 6.87 -16.99 1.43
N ASP A 179 8.09 -16.94 0.91
CA ASP A 179 9.27 -17.66 1.45
C ASP A 179 10.10 -16.81 2.42
N LEU A 180 9.73 -15.57 2.67
CA LEU A 180 10.32 -14.72 3.70
C LEU A 180 9.67 -14.96 5.07
N ALA A 181 10.31 -14.46 6.13
CA ALA A 181 9.80 -14.57 7.50
C ALA A 181 8.37 -14.01 7.61
N GLY A 182 7.45 -14.82 8.14
CA GLY A 182 6.03 -14.49 8.24
C GLY A 182 5.19 -14.76 6.98
N GLY A 183 5.81 -15.20 5.88
CA GLY A 183 5.10 -15.58 4.66
C GLY A 183 4.30 -16.88 4.82
N ASP A 184 3.13 -16.96 4.15
CA ASP A 184 2.22 -18.11 4.18
C ASP A 184 1.51 -18.23 2.83
N GLU A 185 1.88 -19.26 2.06
CA GLU A 185 1.32 -19.53 0.73
C GLU A 185 -0.20 -19.80 0.77
N ALA A 186 -0.66 -20.54 1.76
CA ALA A 186 -2.08 -20.81 1.88
C ALA A 186 -2.87 -19.54 2.25
N ALA A 187 -2.27 -18.63 3.00
CA ALA A 187 -2.89 -17.35 3.33
C ALA A 187 -2.97 -16.43 2.11
N ILE A 188 -1.91 -16.31 1.30
CA ILE A 188 -1.94 -15.43 0.11
C ILE A 188 -2.99 -15.92 -0.90
N LEU A 189 -3.13 -17.21 -1.12
CA LEU A 189 -4.15 -17.78 -2.00
C LEU A 189 -5.58 -17.46 -1.50
N ARG A 190 -5.81 -17.53 -0.18
CA ARG A 190 -7.10 -17.10 0.40
C ARG A 190 -7.33 -15.60 0.22
N SER A 191 -6.28 -14.79 0.36
CA SER A 191 -6.33 -13.35 0.13
C SER A 191 -6.66 -13.01 -1.32
N LEU A 192 -6.05 -13.69 -2.29
CA LEU A 192 -6.39 -13.53 -3.72
C LEU A 192 -7.84 -13.93 -4.01
N SER A 193 -8.29 -15.07 -3.48
CA SER A 193 -9.70 -15.50 -3.61
C SER A 193 -10.67 -14.49 -2.99
N LYS A 194 -10.30 -13.87 -1.86
CA LYS A 194 -11.08 -12.80 -1.23
C LYS A 194 -11.15 -11.56 -2.12
N LEU A 195 -10.02 -11.10 -2.68
CA LEU A 195 -9.97 -9.97 -3.60
C LEU A 195 -10.81 -10.24 -4.86
N ALA A 196 -10.76 -11.46 -5.42
CA ALA A 196 -11.56 -11.87 -6.57
C ALA A 196 -13.08 -11.77 -6.32
N GLN A 197 -13.52 -11.93 -5.07
CA GLN A 197 -14.92 -11.83 -4.67
C GLN A 197 -15.37 -10.41 -4.32
N LEU A 198 -14.46 -9.59 -3.80
CA LEU A 198 -14.77 -8.27 -3.28
C LEU A 198 -14.61 -7.15 -4.30
N LEU A 199 -13.54 -7.18 -5.10
CA LEU A 199 -13.19 -6.07 -5.97
C LEU A 199 -13.98 -6.13 -7.29
N PRO A 200 -14.57 -5.01 -7.74
CA PRO A 200 -15.14 -4.89 -9.07
C PRO A 200 -14.12 -5.26 -10.17
N ALA A 201 -14.59 -5.85 -11.26
CA ALA A 201 -13.70 -6.30 -12.34
C ALA A 201 -12.92 -5.15 -13.02
N ASP A 202 -13.47 -3.96 -13.05
CA ASP A 202 -12.86 -2.74 -13.60
C ASP A 202 -11.88 -2.05 -12.65
N THR A 203 -11.67 -2.59 -11.43
CA THR A 203 -10.71 -2.03 -10.47
C THR A 203 -9.30 -2.05 -11.05
N VAL A 204 -8.65 -0.88 -11.07
CA VAL A 204 -7.22 -0.76 -11.37
C VAL A 204 -6.43 -1.14 -10.11
N CYS A 205 -5.56 -2.15 -10.23
CA CYS A 205 -4.71 -2.63 -9.14
C CYS A 205 -3.31 -2.04 -9.28
N LEU A 206 -2.92 -1.23 -8.32
CA LEU A 206 -1.64 -0.54 -8.21
C LEU A 206 -0.72 -1.37 -7.31
N THR A 207 0.30 -1.96 -7.90
CA THR A 207 1.20 -2.97 -7.29
C THR A 207 2.36 -2.33 -6.56
N GLY A 208 2.98 -3.05 -5.63
CA GLY A 208 4.21 -2.60 -4.94
C GLY A 208 5.42 -2.52 -5.86
N HIS A 209 5.49 -3.35 -6.91
CA HIS A 209 6.57 -3.37 -7.89
C HIS A 209 6.06 -3.58 -9.30
N GLY A 210 6.80 -3.04 -10.28
CA GLY A 210 6.52 -3.24 -11.72
C GLY A 210 5.21 -2.60 -12.18
N ASP A 211 4.56 -3.26 -13.13
CA ASP A 211 3.38 -2.70 -13.80
C ASP A 211 2.10 -2.89 -12.98
N SER A 212 1.17 -1.95 -13.11
CA SER A 212 -0.21 -2.09 -12.63
C SER A 212 -0.99 -3.11 -13.46
N THR A 213 -2.11 -3.59 -12.92
CA THR A 213 -3.02 -4.50 -13.60
C THR A 213 -4.48 -4.10 -13.35
N THR A 214 -5.42 -4.93 -13.79
CA THR A 214 -6.85 -4.79 -13.47
C THR A 214 -7.40 -6.12 -12.96
N MET A 215 -8.42 -6.05 -12.10
CA MET A 215 -9.09 -7.26 -11.62
C MET A 215 -9.62 -8.12 -12.78
N ALA A 216 -10.18 -7.51 -13.83
CA ALA A 216 -10.66 -8.25 -15.00
C ALA A 216 -9.55 -9.09 -15.65
N ARG A 217 -8.35 -8.51 -15.82
CA ARG A 217 -7.20 -9.24 -16.37
C ARG A 217 -6.78 -10.38 -15.46
N GLU A 218 -6.66 -10.13 -14.17
CA GLU A 218 -6.18 -11.14 -13.23
C GLU A 218 -7.18 -12.28 -13.05
N LEU A 219 -8.48 -12.00 -13.01
CA LEU A 219 -9.52 -13.03 -13.00
C LEU A 219 -9.49 -13.94 -14.24
N MET A 220 -9.02 -13.43 -15.39
CA MET A 220 -8.92 -14.22 -16.63
C MET A 220 -7.58 -14.94 -16.79
N GLN A 221 -6.48 -14.38 -16.31
CA GLN A 221 -5.14 -14.79 -16.70
C GLN A 221 -4.25 -15.23 -15.52
N ASN A 222 -4.54 -14.80 -14.30
CA ASN A 222 -3.74 -15.16 -13.15
C ASN A 222 -4.09 -16.56 -12.66
N PRO A 223 -3.17 -17.56 -12.76
CA PRO A 223 -3.45 -18.93 -12.39
C PRO A 223 -3.81 -19.13 -10.91
N PHE A 224 -3.40 -18.19 -10.04
CA PHE A 224 -3.67 -18.22 -8.61
C PHE A 224 -5.05 -17.63 -8.23
N MET A 225 -5.76 -17.03 -9.18
CA MET A 225 -7.11 -16.47 -9.00
C MET A 225 -8.20 -17.29 -9.71
N GLN A 226 -7.84 -18.35 -10.42
CA GLN A 226 -8.77 -19.19 -11.19
C GLN A 226 -9.25 -20.42 -10.41
N MET A 227 -9.15 -20.43 -9.09
CA MET A 227 -9.54 -21.56 -8.24
C MET A 227 -11.02 -21.53 -7.84
#